data_526c85410008c0f8cd1876c269083d8e
#
_entry.id   526c85410008c0f8cd1876c269083d8e
#
_cell.length_a   1.000
_cell.length_b   1.000
_cell.length_c   1.000
_cell.angle_alpha   90.00
_cell.angle_beta   90.00
_cell.angle_gamma   90.00
#
_symmetry.space_group_name_H-M   'P 1'
#
loop_
_entity.id
_entity.type
_entity.pdbx_description
1 polymer ?
#
loop_
_entity_poly.entity_id
_entity_poly.type
_entity_poly.pdbx_seq_one_letter_code
_entity_poly.pdbx_strand_id
1 'polypeptide(L)'
;MSRQVETTLTEAAAKNLSAAATLEWLADLELEARKQRAIDRRFKCSRLQAQPSIDAFHFHHHKSRQQAKPRILRLLDLSFLAKGTNLVLIGNPGVGKTFLAKLIAWRACQINQRVLFTTAMDMLNHLLASHVDHSLVRKLKTYTEPTLLVCD
;
A
#
# COMPACT_ATOMS: atom_id res chain seq x y z
N MET A 1 -11.52 19.10 -11.15
CA MET A 1 -10.94 20.35 -10.65
C MET A 1 -11.92 21.52 -10.67
N SER A 2 -12.53 21.90 -11.79
CA SER A 2 -13.39 23.11 -11.86
C SER A 2 -14.52 23.16 -10.81
N ARG A 3 -15.35 22.12 -10.72
CA ARG A 3 -16.47 22.08 -9.75
C ARG A 3 -16.04 22.17 -8.28
N GLN A 4 -14.93 21.57 -7.92
CA GLN A 4 -14.44 21.56 -6.54
C GLN A 4 -13.91 22.93 -6.11
N VAL A 5 -13.27 23.66 -7.03
CA VAL A 5 -12.81 25.03 -6.80
C VAL A 5 -14.00 25.98 -6.61
N GLU A 6 -15.03 25.88 -7.45
CA GLU A 6 -16.25 26.72 -7.35
C GLU A 6 -16.97 26.49 -6.01
N THR A 7 -17.13 25.23 -5.61
CA THR A 7 -17.74 24.92 -4.31
C THR A 7 -16.94 25.50 -3.15
N THR A 8 -15.60 25.32 -3.18
CA THR A 8 -14.73 25.85 -2.12
C THR A 8 -14.76 27.37 -2.05
N LEU A 9 -14.79 28.07 -3.19
CA LEU A 9 -14.90 29.53 -3.23
C LEU A 9 -16.25 30.00 -2.66
N THR A 10 -17.34 29.32 -2.97
CA THR A 10 -18.67 29.63 -2.42
C THR A 10 -18.70 29.44 -0.89
N GLU A 11 -18.12 28.35 -0.40
CA GLU A 11 -18.02 28.08 1.04
C GLU A 11 -17.08 29.07 1.74
N ALA A 12 -15.99 29.47 1.12
CA ALA A 12 -15.07 30.49 1.66
C ALA A 12 -15.74 31.87 1.78
N ALA A 13 -16.53 32.25 0.77
CA ALA A 13 -17.34 33.46 0.81
C ALA A 13 -18.39 33.42 1.93
N ALA A 14 -19.09 32.29 2.09
CA ALA A 14 -20.06 32.09 3.17
C ALA A 14 -19.44 32.16 4.58
N LYS A 15 -18.18 31.77 4.72
CA LYS A 15 -17.40 31.82 5.97
C LYS A 15 -16.63 33.14 6.17
N ASN A 16 -16.77 34.11 5.25
CA ASN A 16 -16.03 35.38 5.26
C ASN A 16 -14.51 35.19 5.41
N LEU A 17 -13.93 34.18 4.75
CA LEU A 17 -12.49 33.92 4.80
C LEU A 17 -11.72 34.99 4.01
N SER A 18 -10.53 35.36 4.49
CA SER A 18 -9.62 36.21 3.74
C SER A 18 -9.15 35.50 2.46
N ALA A 19 -8.69 36.26 1.47
CA ALA A 19 -8.13 35.70 0.23
C ALA A 19 -6.96 34.73 0.52
N ALA A 20 -6.09 35.07 1.47
CA ALA A 20 -4.96 34.24 1.88
C ALA A 20 -5.45 32.90 2.48
N ALA A 21 -6.42 32.92 3.41
CA ALA A 21 -6.98 31.72 4.02
C ALA A 21 -7.72 30.84 2.99
N THR A 22 -8.36 31.45 1.98
CA THR A 22 -9.02 30.72 0.89
C THR A 22 -7.99 30.00 0.02
N LEU A 23 -6.88 30.67 -0.32
CA LEU A 23 -5.79 30.05 -1.10
C LEU A 23 -5.11 28.91 -0.33
N GLU A 24 -4.86 29.09 0.96
CA GLU A 24 -4.31 28.04 1.82
C GLU A 24 -5.22 26.82 1.84
N TRP A 25 -6.53 27.02 2.06
CA TRP A 25 -7.50 25.93 2.04
C TRP A 25 -7.56 25.21 0.69
N LEU A 26 -7.54 25.94 -0.44
CA LEU A 26 -7.48 25.35 -1.78
C LEU A 26 -6.19 24.54 -2.00
N ALA A 27 -5.05 25.04 -1.51
CA ALA A 27 -3.77 24.35 -1.60
C ALA A 27 -3.80 23.02 -0.80
N ASP A 28 -4.35 23.05 0.41
CA ASP A 28 -4.49 21.85 1.25
C ASP A 28 -5.38 20.78 0.59
N LEU A 29 -6.52 21.19 0.03
CA LEU A 29 -7.41 20.28 -0.71
C LEU A 29 -6.71 19.64 -1.91
N GLU A 30 -5.92 20.41 -2.67
CA GLU A 30 -5.17 19.86 -3.81
C GLU A 30 -4.05 18.93 -3.34
N LEU A 31 -3.35 19.26 -2.25
CA LEU A 31 -2.33 18.38 -1.66
C LEU A 31 -2.91 17.04 -1.24
N GLU A 32 -4.05 17.03 -0.54
CA GLU A 32 -4.74 15.81 -0.15
C GLU A 32 -5.22 15.01 -1.38
N ALA A 33 -5.77 15.67 -2.38
CA ALA A 33 -6.17 15.02 -3.62
C ALA A 33 -4.98 14.41 -4.38
N ARG A 34 -3.81 15.07 -4.36
CA ARG A 34 -2.57 14.53 -4.93
C ARG A 34 -2.07 13.31 -4.17
N LYS A 35 -2.09 13.36 -2.84
CA LYS A 35 -1.72 12.22 -1.99
C LYS A 35 -2.62 11.02 -2.29
N GLN A 36 -3.94 11.24 -2.32
CA GLN A 36 -4.88 10.16 -2.60
C GLN A 36 -4.66 9.55 -3.99
N ARG A 37 -4.51 10.37 -5.02
CA ARG A 37 -4.18 9.90 -6.39
C ARG A 37 -2.87 9.11 -6.44
N ALA A 38 -1.88 9.50 -5.64
CA ALA A 38 -0.61 8.78 -5.54
C ALA A 38 -0.81 7.39 -4.89
N ILE A 39 -1.58 7.31 -3.80
CA ILE A 39 -1.93 6.05 -3.12
C ILE A 39 -2.70 5.12 -4.07
N ASP A 40 -3.72 5.64 -4.76
CA ASP A 40 -4.54 4.85 -5.70
C ASP A 40 -3.69 4.28 -6.84
N ARG A 41 -2.76 5.07 -7.36
CA ARG A 41 -1.81 4.60 -8.39
C ARG A 41 -0.88 3.51 -7.84
N ARG A 42 -0.35 3.68 -6.61
CA ARG A 42 0.47 2.65 -5.95
C ARG A 42 -0.32 1.36 -5.76
N PHE A 43 -1.55 1.47 -5.27
CA PHE A 43 -2.44 0.33 -5.11
C PHE A 43 -2.66 -0.42 -6.43
N LYS A 44 -3.00 0.29 -7.50
CA LYS A 44 -3.17 -0.32 -8.83
C LYS A 44 -1.91 -1.04 -9.32
N CYS A 45 -0.73 -0.44 -9.11
CA CYS A 45 0.54 -1.03 -9.52
C CYS A 45 0.99 -2.20 -8.62
N SER A 46 0.50 -2.28 -7.40
CA SER A 46 0.91 -3.29 -6.42
C SER A 46 0.38 -4.70 -6.69
N ARG A 47 -0.59 -4.86 -7.58
CA ARG A 47 -1.34 -6.10 -7.85
C ARG A 47 -2.15 -6.61 -6.65
N LEU A 48 -2.38 -5.78 -5.64
CA LEU A 48 -3.33 -6.09 -4.57
C LEU A 48 -4.76 -6.05 -5.13
N GLN A 49 -5.54 -7.08 -4.84
CA GLN A 49 -6.93 -7.19 -5.31
C GLN A 49 -7.91 -6.42 -4.44
N ALA A 50 -7.55 -6.16 -3.18
CA ALA A 50 -8.38 -5.48 -2.20
C ALA A 50 -7.53 -4.64 -1.25
N GLN A 51 -8.15 -3.67 -0.61
CA GLN A 51 -7.55 -2.82 0.42
C GLN A 51 -7.93 -3.40 1.80
N PRO A 52 -7.07 -4.24 2.40
CA PRO A 52 -7.40 -4.87 3.67
C PRO A 52 -7.36 -3.84 4.81
N SER A 53 -8.31 -3.95 5.76
CA SER A 53 -8.28 -3.22 7.03
C SER A 53 -7.77 -4.11 8.16
N ILE A 54 -7.05 -3.52 9.12
CA ILE A 54 -6.62 -4.23 10.34
C ILE A 54 -7.82 -4.69 11.17
N ASP A 55 -8.95 -3.99 11.11
CA ASP A 55 -10.17 -4.33 11.84
C ASP A 55 -10.78 -5.64 11.35
N ALA A 56 -10.58 -5.99 10.08
CA ALA A 56 -10.96 -7.27 9.51
C ALA A 56 -10.05 -8.45 9.95
N PHE A 57 -8.91 -8.14 10.59
CA PHE A 57 -8.01 -9.15 11.14
C PHE A 57 -8.40 -9.51 12.57
N HIS A 58 -9.34 -10.46 12.72
CA HIS A 58 -9.83 -10.89 14.03
C HIS A 58 -8.75 -11.62 14.83
N PHE A 59 -8.10 -10.92 15.75
CA PHE A 59 -7.04 -11.46 16.59
C PHE A 59 -7.52 -12.60 17.51
N HIS A 60 -8.80 -12.60 17.89
CA HIS A 60 -9.39 -13.59 18.80
C HIS A 60 -9.68 -14.96 18.16
N HIS A 61 -9.66 -15.05 16.83
CA HIS A 61 -9.95 -16.30 16.12
C HIS A 61 -8.96 -17.44 16.43
N HIS A 62 -7.73 -17.10 16.83
CA HIS A 62 -6.71 -18.10 17.12
C HIS A 62 -5.77 -17.63 18.22
N LYS A 63 -5.43 -18.50 19.18
CA LYS A 63 -4.50 -18.15 20.29
C LYS A 63 -3.16 -17.59 19.78
N SER A 64 -2.62 -18.16 18.70
CA SER A 64 -1.36 -17.66 18.10
C SER A 64 -1.47 -16.25 17.55
N ARG A 65 -2.62 -15.83 16.99
CA ARG A 65 -2.84 -14.45 16.53
C ARG A 65 -2.88 -13.49 17.72
N GLN A 66 -3.53 -13.90 18.80
CA GLN A 66 -3.65 -13.09 20.02
C GLN A 66 -2.27 -12.85 20.64
N GLN A 67 -1.46 -13.90 20.76
CA GLN A 67 -0.08 -13.81 21.26
C GLN A 67 0.82 -12.97 20.35
N ALA A 68 0.63 -13.05 19.05
CA ALA A 68 1.41 -12.31 18.06
C ALA A 68 0.95 -10.85 17.87
N LYS A 69 -0.19 -10.43 18.45
CA LYS A 69 -0.78 -9.09 18.25
C LYS A 69 0.22 -7.93 18.41
N PRO A 70 1.00 -7.84 19.50
CA PRO A 70 1.96 -6.73 19.65
C PRO A 70 3.02 -6.72 18.54
N ARG A 71 3.47 -7.91 18.12
CA ARG A 71 4.45 -8.06 17.04
C ARG A 71 3.87 -7.66 15.69
N ILE A 72 2.62 -8.07 15.40
CA ILE A 72 1.91 -7.71 14.17
C ILE A 72 1.72 -6.22 14.08
N LEU A 73 1.30 -5.55 15.17
CA LEU A 73 1.10 -4.11 15.18
C LEU A 73 2.42 -3.35 14.91
N ARG A 74 3.55 -3.81 15.47
CA ARG A 74 4.87 -3.24 15.17
C ARG A 74 5.27 -3.40 13.69
N LEU A 75 4.86 -4.47 13.02
CA LEU A 75 5.16 -4.65 11.59
C LEU A 75 4.44 -3.61 10.72
N LEU A 76 3.29 -3.09 11.18
CA LEU A 76 2.56 -2.06 10.45
C LEU A 76 3.21 -0.67 10.53
N ASP A 77 4.19 -0.47 11.41
CA ASP A 77 5.04 0.74 11.42
C ASP A 77 6.03 0.75 10.26
N LEU A 78 6.20 -0.39 9.59
CA LEU A 78 7.07 -0.58 8.42
C LEU A 78 8.55 -0.20 8.64
N SER A 79 8.99 -0.11 9.89
CA SER A 79 10.37 0.24 10.25
C SER A 79 11.42 -0.75 9.68
N PHE A 80 11.00 -1.98 9.39
CA PHE A 80 11.85 -3.00 8.78
C PHE A 80 12.25 -2.65 7.33
N LEU A 81 11.42 -1.87 6.61
CA LEU A 81 11.75 -1.41 5.25
C LEU A 81 12.98 -0.50 5.23
N ALA A 82 13.03 0.47 6.15
CA ALA A 82 14.17 1.37 6.26
C ALA A 82 15.47 0.65 6.61
N LYS A 83 15.37 -0.50 7.31
CA LYS A 83 16.50 -1.33 7.70
C LYS A 83 16.88 -2.38 6.65
N GLY A 84 16.16 -2.48 5.54
CA GLY A 84 16.33 -3.52 4.53
C GLY A 84 16.17 -4.96 5.08
N THR A 85 15.35 -5.13 6.13
CA THR A 85 15.16 -6.43 6.80
C THR A 85 14.09 -7.23 6.08
N ASN A 86 14.36 -8.50 5.81
CA ASN A 86 13.38 -9.43 5.25
C ASN A 86 12.42 -9.92 6.35
N LEU A 87 11.15 -10.05 5.97
CA LEU A 87 10.10 -10.57 6.83
C LEU A 87 9.61 -11.93 6.31
N VAL A 88 9.62 -12.94 7.18
CA VAL A 88 9.08 -14.27 6.87
C VAL A 88 7.91 -14.57 7.80
N LEU A 89 6.74 -14.90 7.21
CA LEU A 89 5.51 -15.25 7.92
C LEU A 89 5.34 -16.77 7.93
N ILE A 90 5.58 -17.39 9.07
CA ILE A 90 5.48 -18.86 9.26
C ILE A 90 4.31 -19.16 10.19
N GLY A 91 3.56 -20.21 9.87
CA GLY A 91 2.44 -20.69 10.69
C GLY A 91 1.53 -21.65 9.92
N ASN A 92 0.58 -22.25 10.63
CA ASN A 92 -0.37 -23.21 10.08
C ASN A 92 -1.27 -22.59 8.99
N PRO A 93 -1.85 -23.40 8.10
CA PRO A 93 -2.90 -22.93 7.18
C PRO A 93 -4.04 -22.24 7.94
N GLY A 94 -4.65 -21.21 7.33
CA GLY A 94 -5.81 -20.51 7.91
C GLY A 94 -5.50 -19.47 8.99
N VAL A 95 -4.25 -19.37 9.51
CA VAL A 95 -3.91 -18.34 10.53
C VAL A 95 -3.81 -16.91 10.00
N GLY A 96 -4.06 -16.67 8.72
CA GLY A 96 -4.14 -15.34 8.12
C GLY A 96 -2.81 -14.73 7.66
N LYS A 97 -1.80 -15.56 7.32
CA LYS A 97 -0.50 -15.09 6.80
C LYS A 97 -0.65 -14.22 5.56
N THR A 98 -1.36 -14.72 4.55
CA THR A 98 -1.63 -13.98 3.30
C THR A 98 -2.39 -12.68 3.55
N PHE A 99 -3.36 -12.68 4.48
CA PHE A 99 -4.07 -11.47 4.84
C PHE A 99 -3.13 -10.44 5.47
N LEU A 100 -2.27 -10.87 6.40
CA LEU A 100 -1.28 -10.01 7.04
C LEU A 100 -0.26 -9.47 6.02
N ALA A 101 0.20 -10.30 5.10
CA ALA A 101 1.10 -9.88 4.02
C ALA A 101 0.45 -8.81 3.14
N LYS A 102 -0.82 -8.98 2.75
CA LYS A 102 -1.59 -7.98 2.01
C LYS A 102 -1.81 -6.70 2.81
N LEU A 103 -2.06 -6.80 4.12
CA LEU A 103 -2.23 -5.65 5.00
C LEU A 103 -0.94 -4.81 5.11
N ILE A 104 0.21 -5.45 5.27
CA ILE A 104 1.54 -4.80 5.27
C ILE A 104 1.79 -4.12 3.91
N ALA A 105 1.50 -4.83 2.82
CA ALA A 105 1.63 -4.31 1.46
C ALA A 105 0.74 -3.06 1.23
N TRP A 106 -0.51 -3.11 1.67
CA TRP A 106 -1.43 -1.97 1.59
C TRP A 106 -0.94 -0.80 2.43
N ARG A 107 -0.49 -1.06 3.66
CA ARG A 107 0.07 0.00 4.53
C ARG A 107 1.28 0.68 3.89
N ALA A 108 2.15 -0.08 3.21
CA ALA A 108 3.27 0.47 2.47
C ALA A 108 2.83 1.35 1.29
N CYS A 109 1.76 0.99 0.57
CA CYS A 109 1.17 1.84 -0.47
C CYS A 109 0.69 3.18 0.10
N GLN A 110 0.07 3.18 1.28
CA GLN A 110 -0.45 4.39 1.95
C GLN A 110 0.65 5.38 2.30
N ILE A 111 1.85 4.91 2.67
CA ILE A 111 3.03 5.75 2.92
C ILE A 111 3.88 5.97 1.66
N ASN A 112 3.27 5.84 0.49
CA ASN A 112 3.87 6.12 -0.81
C ASN A 112 5.06 5.21 -1.19
N GLN A 113 5.17 3.99 -0.65
CA GLN A 113 6.17 3.02 -1.06
C GLN A 113 5.76 2.27 -2.34
N ARG A 114 6.74 1.87 -3.15
CA ARG A 114 6.50 1.00 -4.31
C ARG A 114 6.40 -0.44 -3.83
N VAL A 115 5.24 -1.05 -4.05
CA VAL A 115 4.93 -2.42 -3.61
C VAL A 115 4.61 -3.29 -4.81
N LEU A 116 5.04 -4.53 -4.78
CA LEU A 116 4.58 -5.58 -5.68
C LEU A 116 4.16 -6.80 -4.84
N PHE A 117 2.91 -7.21 -4.99
CA PHE A 117 2.40 -8.46 -4.47
C PHE A 117 2.32 -9.49 -5.59
N THR A 118 2.87 -10.68 -5.38
CA THR A 118 2.85 -11.77 -6.34
C THR A 118 2.83 -13.12 -5.62
N THR A 119 2.40 -14.17 -6.29
CA THR A 119 2.65 -15.53 -5.82
C THR A 119 4.00 -16.03 -6.30
N ALA A 120 4.58 -17.01 -5.60
CA ALA A 120 5.83 -17.64 -6.03
C ALA A 120 5.66 -18.27 -7.43
N MET A 121 4.51 -18.89 -7.69
CA MET A 121 4.19 -19.51 -8.98
C MET A 121 4.12 -18.48 -10.10
N ASP A 122 3.41 -17.37 -9.90
CA ASP A 122 3.30 -16.31 -10.92
C ASP A 122 4.66 -15.69 -11.24
N MET A 123 5.49 -15.47 -10.21
CA MET A 123 6.84 -14.95 -10.39
C MET A 123 7.70 -15.91 -11.21
N LEU A 124 7.70 -17.21 -10.87
CA LEU A 124 8.44 -18.22 -11.60
C LEU A 124 7.98 -18.34 -13.05
N ASN A 125 6.66 -18.43 -13.28
CA ASN A 125 6.11 -18.51 -14.64
C ASN A 125 6.48 -17.28 -15.47
N HIS A 126 6.42 -16.09 -14.88
CA HIS A 126 6.79 -14.84 -15.56
C HIS A 126 8.29 -14.80 -15.92
N LEU A 127 9.16 -15.29 -15.03
CA LEU A 127 10.59 -15.35 -15.28
C LEU A 127 10.96 -16.46 -16.28
N LEU A 128 10.34 -17.64 -16.20
CA LEU A 128 10.55 -18.72 -17.16
C LEU A 128 10.16 -18.30 -18.58
N ALA A 129 9.01 -17.67 -18.75
CA ALA A 129 8.59 -17.13 -20.03
C ALA A 129 9.58 -16.11 -20.63
N SER A 130 10.41 -15.47 -19.78
CA SER A 130 11.40 -14.50 -20.23
C SER A 130 12.65 -15.09 -20.90
N HIS A 131 12.90 -16.38 -20.69
CA HIS A 131 13.99 -17.09 -21.38
C HIS A 131 13.70 -17.21 -22.88
N VAL A 132 12.44 -17.36 -23.26
CA VAL A 132 12.02 -17.56 -24.66
C VAL A 132 12.17 -16.26 -25.47
N ASP A 133 11.87 -15.11 -24.86
CA ASP A 133 11.84 -13.80 -25.52
C ASP A 133 13.07 -12.92 -25.21
N HIS A 134 14.12 -13.48 -24.58
CA HIS A 134 15.34 -12.80 -24.17
C HIS A 134 15.11 -11.52 -23.32
N SER A 135 13.98 -11.43 -22.62
CA SER A 135 13.59 -10.24 -21.83
C SER A 135 13.86 -10.37 -20.32
N LEU A 136 14.65 -11.37 -19.89
CA LEU A 136 14.89 -11.71 -18.48
C LEU A 136 15.33 -10.49 -17.65
N VAL A 137 16.33 -9.73 -18.14
CA VAL A 137 16.86 -8.56 -17.40
C VAL A 137 15.77 -7.52 -17.16
N ARG A 138 14.91 -7.27 -18.15
CA ARG A 138 13.80 -6.34 -18.04
C ARG A 138 12.74 -6.85 -17.05
N LYS A 139 12.41 -8.14 -17.12
CA LYS A 139 11.40 -8.75 -16.22
C LYS A 139 11.92 -8.86 -14.79
N LEU A 140 13.20 -9.09 -14.56
CA LEU A 140 13.80 -9.05 -13.23
C LEU A 140 13.65 -7.68 -12.57
N LYS A 141 13.76 -6.58 -13.30
CA LYS A 141 13.54 -5.24 -12.76
C LYS A 141 12.16 -5.08 -12.12
N THR A 142 11.14 -5.76 -12.62
CA THR A 142 9.80 -5.77 -12.04
C THR A 142 9.80 -6.21 -10.58
N TYR A 143 10.71 -7.12 -10.21
CA TYR A 143 10.80 -7.68 -8.86
C TYR A 143 11.87 -7.02 -7.98
N THR A 144 12.85 -6.36 -8.58
CA THR A 144 13.96 -5.71 -7.85
C THR A 144 13.76 -4.22 -7.62
N GLU A 145 12.92 -3.56 -8.42
CA GLU A 145 12.64 -2.12 -8.27
C GLU A 145 11.64 -1.74 -7.17
N PRO A 146 10.65 -2.58 -6.78
CA PRO A 146 9.78 -2.26 -5.67
C PRO A 146 10.55 -2.14 -4.35
N THR A 147 10.15 -1.17 -3.50
CA THR A 147 10.68 -1.04 -2.14
C THR A 147 10.27 -2.24 -1.26
N LEU A 148 9.09 -2.81 -1.54
CA LEU A 148 8.57 -4.00 -0.89
C LEU A 148 8.07 -5.00 -1.95
N LEU A 149 8.74 -6.14 -2.03
CA LEU A 149 8.24 -7.31 -2.75
C LEU A 149 7.58 -8.26 -1.75
N VAL A 150 6.33 -8.62 -2.00
CA VAL A 150 5.61 -9.64 -1.23
C VAL A 150 5.40 -10.86 -2.11
N CYS A 151 5.97 -11.99 -1.69
CA CYS A 151 5.84 -13.28 -2.35
C CYS A 151 5.02 -14.22 -1.45
N ASP A 152 3.82 -14.63 -1.91
CA ASP A 152 2.89 -15.49 -1.17
C ASP A 152 2.87 -16.93 -1.72
#